data_ea4333411308d82f73c0073aa8e28239
#
_entry.id   ea4333411308d82f73c0073aa8e28239
#
_cell.length_a   1.000
_cell.length_b   1.000
_cell.length_c   1.000
_cell.angle_alpha   90.00
_cell.angle_beta   90.00
_cell.angle_gamma   90.00
#
_symmetry.space_group_name_H-M   'P 1'
#
loop_
_entity.id
_entity.type
_entity.pdbx_description
1 polymer ?
#
loop_
_entity_poly.entity_id
_entity_poly.type
_entity_poly.pdbx_seq_one_letter_code
_entity_poly.pdbx_strand_id
1 'polypeptide(L)'
;MPIPTIANFFGANAQTLTATTSVTASAIDPVLVIKHSDFTAQAWNSLVAGDETDPEKWITAIARKIYDFSVANTDDLANVVITNPILGLESRNSLLKRRFSYGLDIYQDDSGSSAPDPDLV
;
A
#
# COMPACT_ATOMS: atom_id res chain seq x y z
N MET A 1 -19.40 -7.84 6.00
CA MET A 1 -18.49 -7.08 5.13
C MET A 1 -17.85 -8.02 4.13
N PRO A 2 -17.90 -7.72 2.84
CA PRO A 2 -17.27 -8.58 1.84
C PRO A 2 -15.73 -8.58 1.97
N ILE A 3 -15.12 -9.67 1.51
CA ILE A 3 -13.67 -9.75 1.41
C ILE A 3 -13.24 -8.90 0.21
N PRO A 4 -12.29 -7.97 0.38
CA PRO A 4 -11.86 -7.11 -0.71
C PRO A 4 -11.15 -7.92 -1.82
N THR A 5 -11.32 -7.45 -3.04
CA THR A 5 -10.61 -7.95 -4.22
C THR A 5 -9.54 -6.97 -4.66
N ILE A 6 -8.63 -7.42 -5.53
CA ILE A 6 -7.62 -6.53 -6.14
C ILE A 6 -8.29 -5.32 -6.80
N ALA A 7 -9.40 -5.52 -7.52
CA ALA A 7 -10.12 -4.44 -8.17
C ALA A 7 -10.71 -3.42 -7.18
N ASN A 8 -11.11 -3.85 -5.98
CA ASN A 8 -11.66 -2.94 -4.97
C ASN A 8 -10.63 -1.93 -4.48
N PHE A 9 -9.37 -2.33 -4.35
CA PHE A 9 -8.31 -1.47 -3.81
C PHE A 9 -7.51 -0.75 -4.89
N PHE A 10 -7.33 -1.37 -6.05
CA PHE A 10 -6.40 -0.89 -7.09
C PHE A 10 -7.08 -0.50 -8.40
N GLY A 11 -8.41 -0.68 -8.53
CA GLY A 11 -9.17 -0.30 -9.70
C GLY A 11 -9.64 -1.50 -10.54
N ALA A 12 -10.67 -1.26 -11.36
CA ALA A 12 -11.36 -2.31 -12.12
C ALA A 12 -10.46 -3.07 -13.09
N ASN A 13 -9.39 -2.44 -13.58
CA ASN A 13 -8.45 -3.03 -14.53
C ASN A 13 -7.17 -3.58 -13.87
N ALA A 14 -7.09 -3.52 -12.53
CA ALA A 14 -5.96 -4.06 -11.81
C ALA A 14 -5.92 -5.59 -11.92
N GLN A 15 -4.74 -6.13 -12.16
CA GLN A 15 -4.52 -7.56 -12.38
C GLN A 15 -3.29 -8.04 -11.61
N THR A 16 -3.35 -9.27 -11.14
CA THR A 16 -2.17 -10.00 -10.68
C THR A 16 -1.70 -10.91 -11.79
N LEU A 17 -0.46 -10.73 -12.25
CA LEU A 17 0.14 -11.54 -13.32
C LEU A 17 1.11 -12.55 -12.70
N THR A 18 0.83 -13.84 -12.86
CA THR A 18 1.61 -14.94 -12.29
C THR A 18 2.45 -15.68 -13.32
N ALA A 19 2.42 -15.24 -14.57
CA ALA A 19 3.19 -15.81 -15.69
C ALA A 19 3.84 -14.69 -16.51
N THR A 20 4.78 -15.04 -17.37
CA THR A 20 5.37 -14.10 -18.33
C THR A 20 4.28 -13.61 -19.29
N THR A 21 3.82 -12.39 -19.11
CA THR A 21 2.74 -11.78 -19.86
C THR A 21 3.14 -10.36 -20.23
N SER A 22 2.75 -9.94 -21.43
CA SER A 22 2.90 -8.54 -21.85
C SER A 22 1.79 -7.70 -21.27
N VAL A 23 2.14 -6.54 -20.72
CA VAL A 23 1.19 -5.53 -20.27
C VAL A 23 1.23 -4.38 -21.29
N THR A 24 0.06 -4.02 -21.83
CA THR A 24 -0.04 -2.89 -22.75
C THR A 24 -0.06 -1.59 -21.96
N ALA A 25 0.91 -0.73 -22.23
CA ALA A 25 0.96 0.61 -21.68
C ALA A 25 1.12 1.63 -22.81
N SER A 26 0.64 2.85 -22.60
CA SER A 26 0.80 3.97 -23.53
C SER A 26 1.06 5.27 -22.77
N ALA A 27 1.47 6.32 -23.50
CA ALA A 27 1.71 7.63 -22.87
C ALA A 27 0.43 8.26 -22.26
N ILE A 28 -0.74 7.88 -22.76
CA ILE A 28 -2.04 8.36 -22.26
C ILE A 28 -2.68 7.39 -21.26
N ASP A 29 -2.14 6.19 -21.14
CA ASP A 29 -2.58 5.18 -20.16
C ASP A 29 -1.35 4.45 -19.59
N PRO A 30 -0.55 5.13 -18.77
CA PRO A 30 0.65 4.55 -18.19
C PRO A 30 0.31 3.48 -17.14
N VAL A 31 1.26 2.57 -16.90
CA VAL A 31 1.11 1.46 -15.97
C VAL A 31 2.19 1.53 -14.90
N LEU A 32 1.79 1.41 -13.63
CA LEU A 32 2.71 1.16 -12.53
C LEU A 32 2.84 -0.35 -12.32
N VAL A 33 4.07 -0.85 -12.38
CA VAL A 33 4.36 -2.27 -12.13
C VAL A 33 5.05 -2.41 -10.78
N ILE A 34 4.46 -3.21 -9.90
CA ILE A 34 5.02 -3.56 -8.59
C ILE A 34 5.25 -5.06 -8.57
N LYS A 35 6.51 -5.46 -8.30
CA LYS A 35 6.86 -6.88 -8.26
C LYS A 35 6.74 -7.43 -6.85
N HIS A 36 6.18 -8.62 -6.74
CA HIS A 36 6.09 -9.38 -5.48
C HIS A 36 7.47 -9.57 -4.83
N SER A 37 8.50 -9.79 -5.63
CA SER A 37 9.88 -9.98 -5.15
C SER A 37 10.45 -8.77 -4.41
N ASP A 38 9.92 -7.57 -4.65
CA ASP A 38 10.35 -6.37 -3.91
C ASP A 38 9.91 -6.39 -2.44
N PHE A 39 9.02 -7.31 -2.07
CA PHE A 39 8.48 -7.47 -0.73
C PHE A 39 8.81 -8.82 -0.09
N THR A 40 9.59 -9.70 -0.74
CA THR A 40 9.84 -11.06 -0.26
C THR A 40 11.09 -11.21 0.62
N ALA A 41 11.93 -10.19 0.70
CA ALA A 41 13.19 -10.23 1.45
C ALA A 41 13.21 -9.26 2.64
N GLN A 42 12.05 -8.95 3.20
CA GLN A 42 11.93 -8.02 4.32
C GLN A 42 12.10 -8.76 5.66
N ALA A 43 12.73 -8.10 6.63
CA ALA A 43 12.95 -8.67 7.97
C ALA A 43 11.64 -8.89 8.77
N TRP A 44 10.53 -8.33 8.30
CA TRP A 44 9.25 -8.30 9.01
C TRP A 44 8.17 -9.19 8.35
N ASN A 45 8.50 -10.33 7.83
CA ASN A 45 7.57 -11.22 7.12
C ASN A 45 6.99 -10.61 5.84
N SER A 46 7.65 -10.88 4.79
CA SER A 46 7.29 -10.45 3.44
C SER A 46 6.17 -11.29 2.83
N LEU A 47 5.69 -10.83 1.69
CA LEU A 47 4.76 -11.59 0.86
C LEU A 47 5.38 -12.93 0.46
N VAL A 48 4.58 -13.98 0.48
CA VAL A 48 4.97 -15.32 0.05
C VAL A 48 4.16 -15.76 -1.16
N ALA A 49 4.60 -16.80 -1.83
CA ALA A 49 3.87 -17.36 -2.98
C ALA A 49 2.43 -17.72 -2.57
N GLY A 50 1.46 -17.29 -3.36
CA GLY A 50 0.03 -17.43 -3.08
C GLY A 50 -0.63 -16.18 -2.52
N ASP A 51 0.13 -15.20 -2.05
CA ASP A 51 -0.40 -13.94 -1.50
C ASP A 51 -0.78 -12.93 -2.58
N GLU A 52 -0.37 -13.14 -3.81
CA GLU A 52 -0.49 -12.18 -4.91
C GLU A 52 -1.93 -11.83 -5.29
N THR A 53 -2.90 -12.64 -4.92
CA THR A 53 -4.32 -12.39 -5.18
C THR A 53 -5.03 -11.67 -4.05
N ASP A 54 -4.37 -11.48 -2.90
CA ASP A 54 -4.95 -10.85 -1.72
C ASP A 54 -4.53 -9.37 -1.63
N PRO A 55 -5.44 -8.42 -1.91
CA PRO A 55 -5.11 -7.00 -1.88
C PRO A 55 -4.78 -6.48 -0.48
N GLU A 56 -5.30 -7.07 0.56
CA GLU A 56 -5.00 -6.67 1.93
C GLU A 56 -3.54 -6.94 2.30
N LYS A 57 -3.00 -8.04 1.80
CA LYS A 57 -1.57 -8.38 1.97
C LYS A 57 -0.67 -7.43 1.20
N TRP A 58 -1.04 -7.08 -0.03
CA TRP A 58 -0.33 -6.06 -0.81
C TRP A 58 -0.31 -4.71 -0.10
N ILE A 59 -1.46 -4.24 0.37
CA ILE A 59 -1.54 -2.95 1.08
C ILE A 59 -0.72 -2.98 2.37
N THR A 60 -0.77 -4.07 3.12
CA THR A 60 0.04 -4.24 4.33
C THR A 60 1.54 -4.14 4.03
N ALA A 61 2.00 -4.82 2.98
CA ALA A 61 3.40 -4.80 2.57
C ALA A 61 3.83 -3.41 2.07
N ILE A 62 3.00 -2.75 1.27
CA ILE A 62 3.27 -1.40 0.76
C ILE A 62 3.31 -0.38 1.91
N ALA A 63 2.34 -0.42 2.81
CA ALA A 63 2.30 0.47 3.97
C ALA A 63 3.55 0.30 4.85
N ARG A 64 3.96 -0.94 5.10
CA ARG A 64 5.17 -1.22 5.86
C ARG A 64 6.43 -0.70 5.17
N LYS A 65 6.52 -0.86 3.86
CA LYS A 65 7.66 -0.36 3.09
C LYS A 65 7.75 1.17 3.13
N ILE A 66 6.61 1.86 3.01
CA ILE A 66 6.56 3.32 3.14
C ILE A 66 6.93 3.74 4.56
N TYR A 67 6.45 3.04 5.57
CA TYR A 67 6.81 3.28 6.97
C TYR A 67 8.31 3.15 7.20
N ASP A 68 8.93 2.08 6.73
CA ASP A 68 10.37 1.86 6.88
C ASP A 68 11.19 2.97 6.20
N PHE A 69 10.74 3.43 5.03
CA PHE A 69 11.34 4.59 4.37
C PHE A 69 11.18 5.86 5.20
N SER A 70 10.00 6.10 5.75
CA SER A 70 9.71 7.28 6.58
C SER A 70 10.57 7.33 7.84
N VAL A 71 10.81 6.17 8.48
CA VAL A 71 11.68 6.07 9.66
C VAL A 71 13.13 6.35 9.31
N ALA A 72 13.58 5.88 8.14
CA ALA A 72 14.97 6.05 7.70
C ALA A 72 15.26 7.47 7.16
N ASN A 73 14.23 8.22 6.76
CA ASN A 73 14.34 9.52 6.11
C ASN A 73 13.47 10.55 6.83
N THR A 74 14.05 11.25 7.80
CA THR A 74 13.32 12.18 8.67
C THR A 74 13.55 13.66 8.29
N ASP A 75 13.95 13.94 7.05
CA ASP A 75 14.42 15.24 6.59
C ASP A 75 13.34 16.14 5.98
N ASP A 76 12.08 15.84 6.16
CA ASP A 76 10.93 16.61 5.66
C ASP A 76 10.86 16.78 4.12
N LEU A 77 11.60 15.98 3.36
CA LEU A 77 11.58 16.05 1.89
C LEU A 77 10.48 15.23 1.26
N ALA A 78 9.99 14.21 1.95
CA ALA A 78 8.90 13.37 1.45
C ALA A 78 7.54 13.99 1.79
N ASN A 79 6.65 14.06 0.81
CA ASN A 79 5.30 14.58 0.98
C ASN A 79 4.28 13.50 1.39
N VAL A 80 4.69 12.23 1.40
CA VAL A 80 3.88 11.13 1.90
C VAL A 80 4.67 10.42 2.98
N VAL A 81 4.13 10.39 4.19
CA VAL A 81 4.80 9.85 5.37
C VAL A 81 3.85 8.93 6.12
N ILE A 82 4.31 7.77 6.50
CA ILE A 82 3.59 6.88 7.41
C ILE A 82 4.26 6.92 8.79
N THR A 83 3.48 7.27 9.79
CA THR A 83 3.94 7.43 11.16
C THR A 83 3.84 6.14 11.98
N ASN A 84 4.52 6.10 13.14
CA ASN A 84 4.54 4.96 14.05
C ASN A 84 3.13 4.44 14.33
N PRO A 85 2.94 3.10 14.31
CA PRO A 85 1.64 2.53 14.62
C PRO A 85 1.30 2.63 16.10
N ILE A 86 0.03 2.83 16.38
CA ILE A 86 -0.56 2.57 17.69
C ILE A 86 -1.03 1.12 17.71
N LEU A 87 -0.55 0.37 18.68
CA LEU A 87 -0.88 -1.05 18.81
C LEU A 87 -2.08 -1.26 19.72
N GLY A 88 -2.91 -2.24 19.38
CA GLY A 88 -4.06 -2.64 20.19
C GLY A 88 -4.47 -4.07 19.91
N LEU A 89 -5.29 -4.61 20.80
CA LEU A 89 -5.94 -5.90 20.61
C LEU A 89 -7.42 -5.67 20.43
N GLU A 90 -8.01 -6.32 19.44
CA GLU A 90 -9.41 -6.15 19.08
C GLU A 90 -10.00 -7.47 18.59
N SER A 91 -11.22 -7.76 18.98
CA SER A 91 -11.95 -8.91 18.49
C SER A 91 -12.63 -8.58 17.16
N ARG A 92 -12.33 -9.37 16.12
CA ARG A 92 -12.99 -9.27 14.82
C ARG A 92 -13.34 -10.68 14.34
N ASN A 93 -14.58 -10.87 13.91
CA ASN A 93 -15.10 -12.18 13.50
C ASN A 93 -14.84 -13.26 14.57
N SER A 94 -15.08 -12.93 15.85
CA SER A 94 -14.85 -13.81 16.99
C SER A 94 -13.40 -14.28 17.19
N LEU A 95 -12.44 -13.64 16.52
CA LEU A 95 -11.02 -13.88 16.68
C LEU A 95 -10.33 -12.66 17.28
N LEU A 96 -9.43 -12.91 18.22
CA LEU A 96 -8.59 -11.85 18.78
C LEU A 96 -7.50 -11.50 17.76
N LYS A 97 -7.49 -10.24 17.33
CA LYS A 97 -6.50 -9.73 16.37
C LYS A 97 -5.70 -8.58 16.95
N ARG A 98 -4.45 -8.51 16.56
CA ARG A 98 -3.63 -7.35 16.85
C ARG A 98 -3.87 -6.28 15.81
N ARG A 99 -4.19 -5.08 16.28
CA ARG A 99 -4.39 -3.91 15.41
C ARG A 99 -3.13 -3.06 15.38
N PHE A 100 -2.73 -2.66 14.17
CA PHE A 100 -1.70 -1.67 13.92
C PHE A 100 -2.36 -0.47 13.27
N SER A 101 -2.40 0.67 13.96
CA SER A 101 -2.98 1.90 13.43
C SER A 101 -1.87 2.85 13.04
N TYR A 102 -1.59 2.93 11.73
CA TYR A 102 -0.60 3.87 11.18
C TYR A 102 -1.25 5.21 10.86
N GLY A 103 -0.55 6.30 11.12
CA GLY A 103 -0.90 7.60 10.56
C GLY A 103 -0.37 7.73 9.15
N LEU A 104 -1.19 8.21 8.22
CA LEU A 104 -0.77 8.58 6.86
C LEU A 104 -0.90 10.09 6.72
N ASP A 105 0.24 10.76 6.58
CA ASP A 105 0.30 12.21 6.36
C ASP A 105 0.65 12.48 4.89
N ILE A 106 -0.16 13.30 4.24
CA ILE A 106 0.06 13.74 2.87
C ILE A 106 0.19 15.26 2.89
N TYR A 107 1.33 15.75 2.44
CA TYR A 107 1.61 17.17 2.32
C TYR A 107 1.48 17.60 0.87
N GLN A 108 0.69 18.62 0.63
CA GLN A 108 0.50 19.19 -0.71
C GLN A 108 0.55 20.71 -0.63
N ASP A 109 0.75 21.34 -1.77
CA ASP A 109 0.61 22.79 -1.87
C ASP A 109 -0.82 23.21 -1.52
N ASP A 110 -0.96 24.29 -0.76
CA ASP A 110 -2.26 24.76 -0.32
C ASP A 110 -3.09 25.26 -1.50
N SER A 111 -4.15 24.53 -1.81
CA SER A 111 -5.13 24.89 -2.85
C SER A 111 -6.49 25.27 -2.28
N GLY A 112 -6.65 25.21 -0.94
CA GLY A 112 -7.95 25.35 -0.29
C GLY A 112 -8.88 24.15 -0.46
N SER A 113 -8.41 23.05 -1.07
CA SER A 113 -9.18 21.82 -1.23
C SER A 113 -9.33 21.09 0.10
N SER A 114 -10.48 20.41 0.27
CA SER A 114 -10.74 19.56 1.44
C SER A 114 -10.33 18.09 1.24
N ALA A 115 -9.76 17.75 0.08
CA ALA A 115 -9.32 16.40 -0.24
C ALA A 115 -7.91 16.42 -0.85
N PRO A 116 -7.10 15.37 -0.65
CA PRO A 116 -5.79 15.28 -1.29
C PRO A 116 -5.90 15.27 -2.81
N ASP A 117 -5.02 16.03 -3.45
CA ASP A 117 -4.87 16.07 -4.89
C ASP A 117 -3.49 15.52 -5.25
N PRO A 118 -3.39 14.39 -5.95
CA PRO A 118 -2.10 13.79 -6.28
C PRO A 118 -1.18 14.72 -7.11
N ASP A 119 -1.74 15.65 -7.87
CA ASP A 119 -0.97 16.58 -8.69
C ASP A 119 -0.28 17.67 -7.86
N LEU A 120 -0.68 17.85 -6.61
CA LEU A 120 -0.13 18.85 -5.68
C LEU A 120 0.85 18.27 -4.65
N VAL A 121 1.02 16.97 -4.67
CA VAL A 121 1.91 16.24 -3.74
C VAL A 121 3.36 16.30 -4.17
#